data_f2695b47e4a70def4b3e4bdcbfce2b22
#
_entry.id   f2695b47e4a70def4b3e4bdcbfce2b22
#
_cell.length_a   1.000
_cell.length_b   1.000
_cell.length_c   1.000
_cell.angle_alpha   90.00
_cell.angle_beta   90.00
_cell.angle_gamma   90.00
#
_symmetry.space_group_name_H-M   'P 1'
#
loop_
_entity.id
_entity.type
_entity.pdbx_description
1 polymer ?
#
loop_
_entity_poly.entity_id
_entity_poly.type
_entity_poly.pdbx_seq_one_letter_code
_entity_poly.pdbx_strand_id
1 'polypeptide(L)'
;FQDLTEAEQVRYFGTVITEDNEKHLADFALKRLKKKYRSITAAIKNDAWLDQWAFFETFYSLFTEKSYQKETAVFTADEIVALILVKHAFIENLANQQMAFILVDEVQDYTEAQLLLLLTLFPKASFTLAGDENQAIFNTAIEFSEAHDLLVNETSRSVGTYQLLNSYRSSKEITRLFQTLGTQPEQLTIVPIRHDGEKPTFIPCDSASDYLKAIVTSITTFDSKESTA
;
A
#
# COMPACT_ATOMS: atom_id res chain seq x y z
N PHE A 1 6.50 52.16 -7.51
CA PHE A 1 7.60 52.04 -8.47
C PHE A 1 7.89 53.38 -9.15
N GLN A 2 6.91 54.24 -9.31
CA GLN A 2 7.07 55.61 -9.89
C GLN A 2 7.90 56.54 -8.97
N ASP A 3 7.98 56.23 -7.67
CA ASP A 3 8.73 56.99 -6.68
C ASP A 3 10.21 56.56 -6.52
N LEU A 4 10.66 55.56 -7.29
CA LEU A 4 12.05 55.08 -7.23
C LEU A 4 12.97 55.97 -8.06
N THR A 5 14.14 56.29 -7.52
CA THR A 5 15.20 56.95 -8.26
C THR A 5 15.70 56.09 -9.41
N GLU A 6 16.30 56.70 -10.45
CA GLU A 6 16.86 55.95 -11.60
C GLU A 6 17.86 54.87 -11.12
N ALA A 7 18.70 55.17 -10.14
CA ALA A 7 19.65 54.21 -9.58
C ALA A 7 18.95 53.03 -8.90
N GLU A 8 17.85 53.26 -8.23
CA GLU A 8 17.03 52.24 -7.63
C GLU A 8 16.26 51.43 -8.68
N GLN A 9 15.78 52.11 -9.76
CA GLN A 9 15.16 51.44 -10.89
C GLN A 9 16.14 50.48 -11.55
N VAL A 10 17.36 50.93 -11.87
CA VAL A 10 18.41 50.07 -12.43
C VAL A 10 18.76 48.92 -11.47
N ARG A 11 18.86 49.20 -10.16
CA ARG A 11 19.16 48.18 -9.13
C ARG A 11 18.07 47.11 -9.04
N TYR A 12 16.81 47.52 -9.17
CA TYR A 12 15.67 46.66 -9.01
C TYR A 12 15.21 45.98 -10.31
N PHE A 13 15.28 46.63 -11.42
CA PHE A 13 14.74 46.17 -12.72
C PHE A 13 15.83 45.89 -13.77
N GLY A 14 17.06 46.33 -13.53
CA GLY A 14 18.16 46.21 -14.49
C GLY A 14 18.16 47.29 -15.57
N THR A 15 17.18 48.19 -15.55
CA THR A 15 17.02 49.32 -16.49
C THR A 15 16.22 50.43 -15.87
N VAL A 16 16.31 51.65 -16.45
CA VAL A 16 15.45 52.78 -16.09
C VAL A 16 14.07 52.55 -16.72
N ILE A 17 13.00 52.89 -15.99
CA ILE A 17 11.63 52.76 -16.45
C ILE A 17 11.34 53.89 -17.46
N THR A 18 10.96 53.50 -18.67
CA THR A 18 10.53 54.41 -19.77
C THR A 18 9.12 54.02 -20.20
N GLU A 19 8.41 54.90 -20.92
CA GLU A 19 7.05 54.59 -21.44
C GLU A 19 7.01 53.30 -22.26
N ASP A 20 8.09 52.96 -22.98
CA ASP A 20 8.17 51.77 -23.81
C ASP A 20 8.27 50.46 -22.99
N ASN A 21 8.91 50.50 -21.80
CA ASN A 21 9.10 49.32 -20.97
C ASN A 21 8.17 49.27 -19.78
N GLU A 22 7.35 50.26 -19.52
CA GLU A 22 6.36 50.31 -18.43
C GLU A 22 5.39 49.13 -18.53
N LYS A 23 5.01 48.71 -19.74
CA LYS A 23 4.14 47.56 -20.00
C LYS A 23 4.71 46.26 -19.45
N HIS A 24 6.04 46.15 -19.32
CA HIS A 24 6.72 44.95 -18.79
C HIS A 24 7.02 45.01 -17.30
N LEU A 25 6.70 46.12 -16.63
CA LEU A 25 6.94 46.31 -15.19
C LEU A 25 6.27 45.25 -14.34
N ALA A 26 5.02 44.88 -14.66
CA ALA A 26 4.30 43.86 -13.96
C ALA A 26 5.01 42.49 -14.05
N ASP A 27 5.54 42.14 -15.23
CA ASP A 27 6.28 40.91 -15.45
C ASP A 27 7.61 40.90 -14.73
N PHE A 28 8.33 42.03 -14.72
CA PHE A 28 9.56 42.16 -13.92
C PHE A 28 9.29 42.04 -12.41
N ALA A 29 8.28 42.74 -11.93
CA ALA A 29 7.87 42.64 -10.52
C ALA A 29 7.50 41.22 -10.13
N LEU A 30 6.71 40.53 -10.99
CA LEU A 30 6.31 39.16 -10.76
C LEU A 30 7.50 38.17 -10.76
N LYS A 31 8.43 38.33 -11.73
CA LYS A 31 9.67 37.53 -11.77
C LYS A 31 10.51 37.73 -10.50
N ARG A 32 10.62 38.98 -10.03
CA ARG A 32 11.37 39.29 -8.82
C ARG A 32 10.70 38.72 -7.55
N LEU A 33 9.38 38.85 -7.44
CA LEU A 33 8.62 38.26 -6.36
C LEU A 33 8.76 36.74 -6.35
N LYS A 34 8.61 36.08 -7.49
CA LYS A 34 8.83 34.62 -7.63
C LYS A 34 10.25 34.21 -7.19
N LYS A 35 11.29 35.02 -7.55
CA LYS A 35 12.66 34.75 -7.13
C LYS A 35 12.84 34.97 -5.62
N LYS A 36 12.30 36.09 -5.07
CA LYS A 36 12.41 36.42 -3.64
C LYS A 36 11.73 35.35 -2.75
N TYR A 37 10.57 34.87 -3.16
CA TYR A 37 9.77 33.94 -2.38
C TYR A 37 9.88 32.51 -2.87
N ARG A 38 10.89 32.19 -3.67
CA ARG A 38 11.08 30.85 -4.25
C ARG A 38 11.19 29.76 -3.19
N SER A 39 11.91 30.03 -2.10
CA SER A 39 12.06 29.11 -0.97
C SER A 39 10.73 28.87 -0.23
N ILE A 40 9.98 29.94 -0.01
CA ILE A 40 8.65 29.85 0.63
C ILE A 40 7.68 29.10 -0.28
N THR A 41 7.67 29.42 -1.58
CA THR A 41 6.81 28.72 -2.54
C THR A 41 7.17 27.26 -2.65
N ALA A 42 8.47 26.94 -2.59
CA ALA A 42 8.93 25.54 -2.57
C ALA A 42 8.54 24.83 -1.27
N ALA A 43 8.69 25.51 -0.12
CA ALA A 43 8.29 24.97 1.16
C ALA A 43 6.78 24.68 1.22
N ILE A 44 5.96 25.60 0.70
CA ILE A 44 4.51 25.40 0.62
C ILE A 44 4.17 24.21 -0.30
N LYS A 45 4.80 24.13 -1.49
CA LYS A 45 4.55 23.05 -2.45
C LYS A 45 4.96 21.66 -1.94
N ASN A 46 5.95 21.60 -1.07
CA ASN A 46 6.49 20.36 -0.54
C ASN A 46 5.98 20.08 0.89
N ASP A 47 4.96 20.82 1.35
CA ASP A 47 4.42 20.74 2.72
C ASP A 47 5.48 20.91 3.82
N ALA A 48 6.64 21.50 3.51
CA ALA A 48 7.74 21.68 4.45
C ALA A 48 7.46 22.71 5.54
N TRP A 49 6.33 23.40 5.49
CA TRP A 49 5.82 24.32 6.50
C TRP A 49 5.03 23.60 7.60
N LEU A 50 4.62 22.36 7.33
CA LEU A 50 3.84 21.52 8.24
C LEU A 50 4.71 20.38 8.74
N ASP A 51 4.81 20.23 10.04
CA ASP A 51 5.29 19.01 10.65
C ASP A 51 4.19 17.94 10.55
N GLN A 52 4.26 17.16 9.48
CA GLN A 52 3.25 16.12 9.19
C GLN A 52 3.20 15.06 10.27
N TRP A 53 4.33 14.85 10.96
CA TRP A 53 4.39 13.88 12.04
C TRP A 53 3.71 14.38 13.31
N ALA A 54 4.03 15.59 13.74
CA ALA A 54 3.34 16.22 14.88
C ALA A 54 1.83 16.36 14.64
N PHE A 55 1.44 16.59 13.38
CA PHE A 55 0.03 16.58 12.97
C PHE A 55 -0.59 15.18 13.14
N PHE A 56 0.09 14.14 12.70
CA PHE A 56 -0.36 12.74 12.85
C PHE A 56 -0.46 12.35 14.34
N GLU A 57 0.54 12.66 15.16
CA GLU A 57 0.52 12.40 16.60
C GLU A 57 -0.67 13.07 17.29
N THR A 58 -0.95 14.32 16.93
CA THR A 58 -2.11 15.06 17.44
C THR A 58 -3.41 14.38 17.03
N PHE A 59 -3.54 14.01 15.74
CA PHE A 59 -4.69 13.31 15.22
C PHE A 59 -4.91 11.97 15.94
N TYR A 60 -3.86 11.15 16.05
CA TYR A 60 -3.90 9.88 16.75
C TYR A 60 -4.39 10.04 18.20
N SER A 61 -3.84 11.02 18.91
CA SER A 61 -4.21 11.29 20.32
C SER A 61 -5.67 11.70 20.48
N LEU A 62 -6.20 12.49 19.53
CA LEU A 62 -7.60 12.92 19.55
C LEU A 62 -8.59 11.77 19.32
N PHE A 63 -8.25 10.81 18.46
CA PHE A 63 -9.16 9.72 18.11
C PHE A 63 -9.02 8.49 19.00
N THR A 64 -7.83 8.23 19.54
CA THR A 64 -7.60 7.05 20.37
C THR A 64 -7.60 7.33 21.87
N GLU A 65 -7.63 8.61 22.26
CA GLU A 65 -7.44 9.09 23.65
C GLU A 65 -6.10 8.63 24.26
N LYS A 66 -5.14 8.25 23.41
CA LYS A 66 -3.81 7.79 23.82
C LYS A 66 -2.75 8.67 23.18
N SER A 67 -1.65 8.91 23.91
CA SER A 67 -0.49 9.54 23.31
C SER A 67 0.19 8.53 22.36
N TYR A 68 0.48 8.96 21.14
CA TYR A 68 1.30 8.17 20.25
C TYR A 68 2.73 8.11 20.79
N GLN A 69 3.27 6.90 20.90
CA GLN A 69 4.67 6.70 21.25
C GLN A 69 5.30 5.82 20.18
N LYS A 70 6.24 6.40 19.46
CA LYS A 70 6.98 5.65 18.45
C LYS A 70 7.95 4.70 19.14
N GLU A 71 7.68 3.41 19.10
CA GLU A 71 8.49 2.39 19.77
C GLU A 71 9.82 2.11 19.06
N THR A 72 9.89 2.34 17.75
CA THR A 72 11.05 2.02 16.92
C THR A 72 11.46 3.19 16.02
N ALA A 73 12.71 3.18 15.55
CA ALA A 73 13.18 4.16 14.56
C ALA A 73 12.60 3.93 13.15
N VAL A 74 11.97 2.77 12.91
CA VAL A 74 11.40 2.37 11.63
C VAL A 74 9.89 2.41 11.73
N PHE A 75 9.22 2.92 10.71
CA PHE A 75 7.75 2.90 10.61
C PHE A 75 7.25 1.50 10.31
N THR A 76 6.19 1.10 10.98
CA THR A 76 5.43 -0.10 10.60
C THR A 76 4.57 0.18 9.36
N ALA A 77 4.10 -0.88 8.70
CA ALA A 77 3.20 -0.74 7.56
C ALA A 77 1.91 0.01 7.94
N ASP A 78 1.34 -0.29 9.09
CA ASP A 78 0.10 0.33 9.57
C ASP A 78 0.28 1.82 9.90
N GLU A 79 1.42 2.21 10.47
CA GLU A 79 1.76 3.61 10.69
C GLU A 79 1.86 4.39 9.38
N ILE A 80 2.48 3.78 8.36
CA ILE A 80 2.59 4.38 7.02
C ILE A 80 1.20 4.54 6.39
N VAL A 81 0.35 3.50 6.45
CA VAL A 81 -1.02 3.54 5.93
C VAL A 81 -1.81 4.66 6.59
N ALA A 82 -1.80 4.71 7.92
CA ALA A 82 -2.51 5.74 8.69
C ALA A 82 -1.99 7.16 8.37
N LEU A 83 -0.67 7.33 8.27
CA LEU A 83 -0.06 8.61 7.92
C LEU A 83 -0.49 9.08 6.52
N ILE A 84 -0.51 8.17 5.53
CA ILE A 84 -0.92 8.51 4.16
C ILE A 84 -2.41 8.86 4.11
N LEU A 85 -3.28 8.12 4.81
CA LEU A 85 -4.70 8.42 4.91
C LEU A 85 -4.96 9.80 5.53
N VAL A 86 -4.29 10.09 6.64
CA VAL A 86 -4.37 11.41 7.29
C VAL A 86 -3.85 12.51 6.36
N LYS A 87 -2.72 12.28 5.70
CA LYS A 87 -2.18 13.23 4.72
C LYS A 87 -3.16 13.48 3.58
N HIS A 88 -3.75 12.43 3.02
CA HIS A 88 -4.73 12.54 1.95
C HIS A 88 -5.96 13.34 2.39
N ALA A 89 -6.49 13.05 3.58
CA ALA A 89 -7.71 13.64 4.07
C ALA A 89 -7.59 15.14 4.43
N PHE A 90 -6.42 15.56 4.94
CA PHE A 90 -6.29 16.87 5.57
C PHE A 90 -5.22 17.78 4.95
N ILE A 91 -4.28 17.24 4.19
CA ILE A 91 -3.12 18.01 3.72
C ILE A 91 -3.11 18.13 2.20
N GLU A 92 -3.14 17.01 1.49
CA GLU A 92 -2.95 16.98 0.05
C GLU A 92 -3.80 15.85 -0.58
N ASN A 93 -4.51 16.17 -1.65
CA ASN A 93 -5.23 15.15 -2.41
C ASN A 93 -4.23 14.25 -3.18
N LEU A 94 -4.01 13.05 -2.67
CA LEU A 94 -3.10 12.06 -3.24
C LEU A 94 -3.78 11.14 -4.28
N ALA A 95 -5.08 11.31 -4.54
CA ALA A 95 -5.84 10.43 -5.40
C ALA A 95 -5.37 10.47 -6.86
N ASN A 96 -5.10 9.30 -7.43
CA ASN A 96 -4.82 9.13 -8.85
C ASN A 96 -6.10 8.79 -9.60
N GLN A 97 -6.59 9.76 -10.39
CA GLN A 97 -7.81 9.65 -11.18
C GLN A 97 -7.63 8.93 -12.52
N GLN A 98 -6.41 8.60 -12.90
CA GLN A 98 -6.09 8.03 -14.22
C GLN A 98 -6.02 6.50 -14.21
N MET A 99 -5.87 5.88 -13.03
CA MET A 99 -5.82 4.43 -12.91
C MET A 99 -7.20 3.84 -13.19
N ALA A 100 -7.27 2.93 -14.16
CA ALA A 100 -8.51 2.31 -14.58
C ALA A 100 -8.78 0.96 -13.89
N PHE A 101 -7.73 0.19 -13.62
CA PHE A 101 -7.83 -1.16 -13.05
C PHE A 101 -6.75 -1.39 -12.00
N ILE A 102 -7.12 -2.05 -10.92
CA ILE A 102 -6.22 -2.52 -9.88
C ILE A 102 -6.52 -3.99 -9.61
N LEU A 103 -5.49 -4.82 -9.69
CA LEU A 103 -5.53 -6.22 -9.27
C LEU A 103 -4.72 -6.34 -7.98
N VAL A 104 -5.36 -6.85 -6.95
CA VAL A 104 -4.72 -7.20 -5.67
C VAL A 104 -4.72 -8.71 -5.58
N ASP A 105 -3.54 -9.29 -5.51
CA ASP A 105 -3.34 -10.71 -5.26
C ASP A 105 -3.00 -10.94 -3.78
N GLU A 106 -3.26 -12.14 -3.27
CA GLU A 106 -3.06 -12.54 -1.86
C GLU A 106 -3.76 -11.55 -0.90
N VAL A 107 -5.01 -11.17 -1.23
CA VAL A 107 -5.75 -10.16 -0.45
C VAL A 107 -5.94 -10.54 1.02
N GLN A 108 -5.89 -11.83 1.36
CA GLN A 108 -5.95 -12.31 2.74
C GLN A 108 -4.78 -11.84 3.62
N ASP A 109 -3.70 -11.28 3.02
CA ASP A 109 -2.59 -10.71 3.77
C ASP A 109 -2.73 -9.19 3.99
N TYR A 110 -3.81 -8.59 3.47
CA TYR A 110 -4.08 -7.16 3.63
C TYR A 110 -4.95 -6.90 4.86
N THR A 111 -4.74 -5.74 5.48
CA THR A 111 -5.66 -5.20 6.48
C THR A 111 -6.75 -4.37 5.81
N GLU A 112 -7.88 -4.17 6.52
CA GLU A 112 -8.95 -3.27 6.07
C GLU A 112 -8.42 -1.86 5.74
N ALA A 113 -7.54 -1.32 6.59
CA ALA A 113 -6.93 -0.01 6.40
C ALA A 113 -6.08 0.08 5.12
N GLN A 114 -5.38 -0.99 4.75
CA GLN A 114 -4.60 -1.05 3.51
C GLN A 114 -5.51 -1.07 2.27
N LEU A 115 -6.61 -1.82 2.31
CA LEU A 115 -7.60 -1.81 1.23
C LEU A 115 -8.31 -0.46 1.14
N LEU A 116 -8.70 0.13 2.25
CA LEU A 116 -9.27 1.48 2.30
C LEU A 116 -8.31 2.51 1.68
N LEU A 117 -7.01 2.41 1.98
CA LEU A 117 -6.01 3.26 1.36
C LEU A 117 -6.00 3.12 -0.16
N LEU A 118 -6.01 1.90 -0.69
CA LEU A 118 -6.05 1.67 -2.13
C LEU A 118 -7.31 2.27 -2.77
N LEU A 119 -8.48 2.06 -2.17
CA LEU A 119 -9.75 2.63 -2.64
C LEU A 119 -9.73 4.16 -2.64
N THR A 120 -9.16 4.74 -1.59
CA THR A 120 -9.01 6.20 -1.43
C THR A 120 -8.06 6.80 -2.47
N LEU A 121 -6.92 6.14 -2.71
CA LEU A 121 -5.93 6.63 -3.66
C LEU A 121 -6.34 6.42 -5.13
N PHE A 122 -7.21 5.45 -5.42
CA PHE A 122 -7.62 5.12 -6.78
C PHE A 122 -9.15 5.07 -6.96
N PRO A 123 -9.85 6.19 -6.70
CA PRO A 123 -11.32 6.19 -6.58
C PRO A 123 -12.06 5.87 -7.88
N LYS A 124 -11.39 5.96 -9.04
CA LYS A 124 -11.98 5.61 -10.34
C LYS A 124 -11.64 4.22 -10.83
N ALA A 125 -10.69 3.54 -10.20
CA ALA A 125 -10.28 2.23 -10.62
C ALA A 125 -11.36 1.17 -10.38
N SER A 126 -11.41 0.16 -11.24
CA SER A 126 -12.10 -1.09 -10.98
C SER A 126 -11.14 -2.03 -10.26
N PHE A 127 -11.60 -2.64 -9.18
CA PHE A 127 -10.78 -3.53 -8.37
C PHE A 127 -11.12 -4.98 -8.66
N THR A 128 -10.10 -5.81 -8.69
CA THR A 128 -10.19 -7.27 -8.65
C THR A 128 -9.30 -7.74 -7.49
N LEU A 129 -9.92 -8.37 -6.52
CA LEU A 129 -9.22 -8.94 -5.37
C LEU A 129 -9.18 -10.46 -5.53
N ALA A 130 -8.03 -11.05 -5.38
CA ALA A 130 -7.81 -12.49 -5.43
C ALA A 130 -7.06 -12.94 -4.18
N GLY A 131 -7.36 -14.14 -3.68
CA GLY A 131 -6.70 -14.68 -2.50
C GLY A 131 -7.31 -16.00 -2.05
N ASP A 132 -6.82 -16.50 -0.93
CA ASP A 132 -7.30 -17.73 -0.27
C ASP A 132 -7.30 -17.54 1.24
N GLU A 133 -8.47 -17.45 1.86
CA GLU A 133 -8.63 -17.23 3.31
C GLU A 133 -7.92 -18.30 4.16
N ASN A 134 -7.79 -19.54 3.64
CA ASN A 134 -7.09 -20.61 4.34
C ASN A 134 -5.56 -20.44 4.36
N GLN A 135 -5.03 -19.49 3.60
CA GLN A 135 -3.60 -19.17 3.56
C GLN A 135 -3.24 -17.89 4.32
N ALA A 136 -4.21 -17.23 4.98
CA ALA A 136 -3.95 -16.06 5.81
C ALA A 136 -2.94 -16.38 6.92
N ILE A 137 -1.85 -15.60 6.98
CA ILE A 137 -0.79 -15.76 7.99
C ILE A 137 -0.84 -14.70 9.08
N PHE A 138 -1.61 -13.62 8.88
CA PHE A 138 -1.75 -12.53 9.82
C PHE A 138 -3.13 -12.52 10.48
N ASN A 139 -3.17 -12.40 11.81
CA ASN A 139 -4.42 -12.34 12.57
C ASN A 139 -5.22 -11.05 12.35
N THR A 140 -4.62 -10.05 11.73
CA THR A 140 -5.24 -8.75 11.40
C THR A 140 -5.67 -8.66 9.94
N ALA A 141 -5.57 -9.78 9.21
CA ALA A 141 -5.98 -9.86 7.82
C ALA A 141 -7.50 -9.68 7.69
N ILE A 142 -7.93 -9.07 6.59
CA ILE A 142 -9.35 -8.86 6.30
C ILE A 142 -9.98 -10.16 5.82
N GLU A 143 -11.19 -10.46 6.30
CA GLU A 143 -11.99 -11.54 5.74
C GLU A 143 -12.61 -11.14 4.39
N PHE A 144 -12.90 -12.10 3.52
CA PHE A 144 -13.48 -11.80 2.19
C PHE A 144 -14.85 -11.14 2.27
N SER A 145 -15.64 -11.48 3.27
CA SER A 145 -16.92 -10.83 3.55
C SER A 145 -16.73 -9.35 3.88
N GLU A 146 -15.75 -9.03 4.73
CA GLU A 146 -15.41 -7.65 5.10
C GLU A 146 -14.85 -6.87 3.91
N ALA A 147 -13.96 -7.50 3.12
CA ALA A 147 -13.43 -6.90 1.89
C ALA A 147 -14.53 -6.61 0.86
N HIS A 148 -15.52 -7.51 0.73
CA HIS A 148 -16.70 -7.29 -0.12
C HIS A 148 -17.50 -6.09 0.37
N ASP A 149 -17.82 -6.04 1.66
CA ASP A 149 -18.62 -4.96 2.25
C ASP A 149 -17.89 -3.61 2.16
N LEU A 150 -16.59 -3.59 2.37
CA LEU A 150 -15.77 -2.41 2.18
C LEU A 150 -15.84 -1.90 0.73
N LEU A 151 -15.70 -2.80 -0.26
CA LEU A 151 -15.82 -2.43 -1.67
C LEU A 151 -17.20 -1.85 -2.01
N VAL A 152 -18.27 -2.46 -1.52
CA VAL A 152 -19.64 -1.99 -1.76
C VAL A 152 -19.84 -0.61 -1.15
N ASN A 153 -19.43 -0.43 0.09
CA ASN A 153 -19.65 0.82 0.84
C ASN A 153 -18.82 1.99 0.27
N GLU A 154 -17.54 1.75 -0.02
CA GLU A 154 -16.65 2.81 -0.46
C GLU A 154 -16.79 3.17 -1.95
N THR A 155 -17.17 2.21 -2.79
CA THR A 155 -17.25 2.48 -4.23
C THR A 155 -18.67 2.73 -4.74
N SER A 156 -19.70 2.35 -3.99
CA SER A 156 -21.11 2.35 -4.41
C SER A 156 -21.33 1.59 -5.74
N ARG A 157 -20.48 0.59 -6.03
CA ARG A 157 -20.52 -0.23 -7.24
C ARG A 157 -20.99 -1.63 -6.89
N SER A 158 -21.50 -2.36 -7.90
CA SER A 158 -21.79 -3.78 -7.74
C SER A 158 -20.50 -4.58 -7.62
N VAL A 159 -20.44 -5.46 -6.63
CA VAL A 159 -19.32 -6.38 -6.40
C VAL A 159 -19.80 -7.80 -6.70
N GLY A 160 -19.07 -8.49 -7.58
CA GLY A 160 -19.30 -9.90 -7.88
C GLY A 160 -18.29 -10.77 -7.13
N THR A 161 -18.76 -11.84 -6.50
CA THR A 161 -17.89 -12.82 -5.83
C THR A 161 -17.84 -14.11 -6.63
N TYR A 162 -16.64 -14.62 -6.86
CA TYR A 162 -16.40 -15.83 -7.63
C TYR A 162 -15.49 -16.76 -6.84
N GLN A 163 -15.74 -18.07 -6.97
CA GLN A 163 -14.95 -19.09 -6.30
C GLN A 163 -14.26 -19.99 -7.33
N LEU A 164 -12.95 -20.18 -7.18
CA LEU A 164 -12.16 -21.07 -8.01
C LEU A 164 -11.96 -22.40 -7.29
N LEU A 165 -12.76 -23.40 -7.65
CA LEU A 165 -12.79 -24.69 -6.97
C LEU A 165 -11.81 -25.72 -7.60
N ASN A 166 -11.26 -25.46 -8.76
CA ASN A 166 -10.36 -26.37 -9.45
C ASN A 166 -8.89 -26.04 -9.13
N SER A 167 -8.18 -27.01 -8.54
CA SER A 167 -6.74 -26.90 -8.29
C SER A 167 -5.95 -27.59 -9.41
N TYR A 168 -5.19 -26.79 -10.15
CA TYR A 168 -4.26 -27.27 -11.18
C TYR A 168 -2.82 -27.36 -10.67
N ARG A 169 -2.51 -26.70 -9.56
CA ARG A 169 -1.15 -26.58 -9.03
C ARG A 169 -0.75 -27.80 -8.22
N SER A 170 -1.63 -28.25 -7.32
CA SER A 170 -1.34 -29.29 -6.36
C SER A 170 -1.91 -30.64 -6.77
N SER A 171 -1.21 -31.74 -6.43
CA SER A 171 -1.72 -33.09 -6.60
C SER A 171 -2.91 -33.36 -5.67
N LYS A 172 -3.65 -34.44 -5.96
CA LYS A 172 -4.81 -34.86 -5.16
C LYS A 172 -4.44 -35.10 -3.70
N GLU A 173 -3.29 -35.68 -3.46
CA GLU A 173 -2.80 -36.03 -2.12
C GLU A 173 -2.47 -34.77 -1.32
N ILE A 174 -1.81 -33.79 -1.94
CA ILE A 174 -1.49 -32.50 -1.32
C ILE A 174 -2.78 -31.71 -1.07
N THR A 175 -3.67 -31.62 -2.05
CA THR A 175 -4.96 -30.92 -1.92
C THR A 175 -5.77 -31.48 -0.75
N ARG A 176 -5.84 -32.81 -0.62
CA ARG A 176 -6.54 -33.46 0.51
C ARG A 176 -5.90 -33.14 1.86
N LEU A 177 -4.56 -33.14 1.93
CA LEU A 177 -3.87 -32.76 3.16
C LEU A 177 -4.24 -31.35 3.57
N PHE A 178 -4.19 -30.37 2.67
CA PHE A 178 -4.57 -28.98 2.97
C PHE A 178 -6.03 -28.86 3.39
N GLN A 179 -6.94 -29.58 2.77
CA GLN A 179 -8.35 -29.61 3.18
C GLN A 179 -8.55 -30.13 4.61
N THR A 180 -7.72 -31.07 5.06
CA THR A 180 -7.80 -31.60 6.45
C THR A 180 -7.17 -30.67 7.48
N LEU A 181 -6.27 -29.78 7.06
CA LEU A 181 -5.63 -28.79 7.94
C LEU A 181 -6.40 -27.47 8.03
N GLY A 182 -7.30 -27.22 7.08
CA GLY A 182 -8.12 -26.00 7.04
C GLY A 182 -9.09 -25.94 8.22
N THR A 183 -9.34 -24.74 8.72
CA THR A 183 -10.21 -24.47 9.88
C THR A 183 -11.70 -24.44 9.55
N GLN A 184 -12.06 -24.45 8.25
CA GLN A 184 -13.45 -24.38 7.80
C GLN A 184 -13.88 -25.67 7.09
N PRO A 185 -14.45 -26.65 7.79
CA PRO A 185 -14.74 -27.97 7.24
C PRO A 185 -15.91 -28.04 6.25
N GLU A 186 -16.74 -27.01 6.13
CA GLU A 186 -18.04 -27.17 5.45
C GLU A 186 -18.16 -26.46 4.10
N GLN A 187 -17.24 -25.63 3.67
CA GLN A 187 -17.60 -24.69 2.61
C GLN A 187 -17.11 -24.97 1.21
N LEU A 188 -15.99 -25.62 0.98
CA LEU A 188 -15.51 -25.76 -0.40
C LEU A 188 -14.74 -27.05 -0.63
N THR A 189 -15.30 -27.95 -1.43
CA THR A 189 -14.55 -29.08 -1.95
C THR A 189 -13.70 -28.63 -3.14
N ILE A 190 -12.41 -28.38 -2.88
CA ILE A 190 -11.46 -28.12 -3.96
C ILE A 190 -11.26 -29.41 -4.77
N VAL A 191 -11.46 -29.33 -6.07
CA VAL A 191 -11.30 -30.45 -7.00
C VAL A 191 -9.89 -30.43 -7.57
N PRO A 192 -9.02 -31.38 -7.20
CA PRO A 192 -7.70 -31.49 -7.83
C PRO A 192 -7.83 -32.01 -9.25
N ILE A 193 -7.28 -31.27 -10.20
CA ILE A 193 -7.24 -31.69 -11.62
C ILE A 193 -5.99 -32.53 -11.90
N ARG A 194 -4.89 -32.26 -11.18
CA ARG A 194 -3.66 -33.04 -11.30
C ARG A 194 -3.77 -34.36 -10.55
N HIS A 195 -3.54 -35.47 -11.23
CA HIS A 195 -3.83 -36.80 -10.71
C HIS A 195 -2.66 -37.47 -9.99
N ASP A 196 -1.44 -37.20 -10.33
CA ASP A 196 -0.29 -37.98 -9.90
C ASP A 196 0.55 -37.20 -8.87
N GLY A 197 0.58 -37.68 -7.65
CA GLY A 197 1.40 -37.17 -6.57
C GLY A 197 1.71 -38.24 -5.53
N GLU A 198 2.87 -38.16 -4.90
CA GLU A 198 3.20 -38.98 -3.76
C GLU A 198 2.38 -38.55 -2.53
N LYS A 199 2.04 -39.47 -1.66
CA LYS A 199 1.36 -39.14 -0.41
C LYS A 199 2.27 -38.35 0.50
N PRO A 200 1.79 -37.24 1.09
CA PRO A 200 2.55 -36.51 2.10
C PRO A 200 2.95 -37.43 3.26
N THR A 201 4.19 -37.29 3.71
CA THR A 201 4.74 -38.09 4.81
C THR A 201 4.95 -37.17 6.01
N PHE A 202 4.47 -37.61 7.17
CA PHE A 202 4.71 -36.93 8.44
C PHE A 202 5.92 -37.55 9.14
N ILE A 203 6.89 -36.71 9.47
CA ILE A 203 8.09 -37.12 10.18
C ILE A 203 8.02 -36.49 11.57
N PRO A 204 7.70 -37.28 12.63
CA PRO A 204 7.70 -36.76 13.99
C PRO A 204 9.14 -36.42 14.43
N CYS A 205 9.30 -35.27 15.05
CA CYS A 205 10.58 -34.80 15.57
C CYS A 205 10.41 -34.33 17.01
N ASP A 206 11.18 -34.89 17.92
CA ASP A 206 11.09 -34.60 19.35
C ASP A 206 12.00 -33.41 19.77
N SER A 207 12.90 -33.00 18.91
CA SER A 207 13.82 -31.89 19.15
C SER A 207 14.11 -31.08 17.88
N ALA A 208 14.57 -29.84 18.05
CA ALA A 208 15.03 -29.00 16.95
C ALA A 208 16.17 -29.64 16.14
N SER A 209 17.06 -30.42 16.82
CA SER A 209 18.14 -31.15 16.16
C SER A 209 17.60 -32.27 15.25
N ASP A 210 16.56 -32.98 15.67
CA ASP A 210 15.94 -34.04 14.88
C ASP A 210 15.17 -33.47 13.70
N TYR A 211 14.52 -32.32 13.89
CA TYR A 211 13.87 -31.59 12.81
C TYR A 211 14.87 -31.18 11.72
N LEU A 212 16.03 -30.62 12.09
CA LEU A 212 17.07 -30.25 11.12
C LEU A 212 17.63 -31.47 10.40
N LYS A 213 17.88 -32.58 11.10
CA LYS A 213 18.32 -33.84 10.48
C LYS A 213 17.28 -34.39 9.51
N ALA A 214 15.98 -34.35 9.87
CA ALA A 214 14.90 -34.78 9.01
C ALA A 214 14.84 -33.96 7.71
N ILE A 215 14.98 -32.64 7.80
CA ILE A 215 15.05 -31.76 6.61
C ILE A 215 16.22 -32.15 5.72
N VAL A 216 17.44 -32.23 6.26
CA VAL A 216 18.66 -32.57 5.50
C VAL A 216 18.51 -33.94 4.82
N THR A 217 18.00 -34.93 5.56
CA THR A 217 17.78 -36.28 5.02
C THR A 217 16.75 -36.26 3.89
N SER A 218 15.65 -35.51 4.04
CA SER A 218 14.63 -35.41 3.01
C SER A 218 15.17 -34.77 1.74
N ILE A 219 15.94 -33.68 1.84
CA ILE A 219 16.56 -33.00 0.71
C ILE A 219 17.54 -33.93 -0.01
N THR A 220 18.45 -34.59 0.72
CA THR A 220 19.45 -35.49 0.12
C THR A 220 18.83 -36.70 -0.55
N THR A 221 17.72 -37.22 0.00
CA THR A 221 16.97 -38.32 -0.59
C THR A 221 16.27 -37.91 -1.90
N PHE A 222 15.76 -36.66 -1.93
CA PHE A 222 15.12 -36.10 -3.13
C PHE A 222 16.14 -35.92 -4.25
N ASP A 223 17.28 -35.26 -3.98
CA ASP A 223 18.35 -35.07 -4.97
C ASP A 223 18.88 -36.38 -5.55
N SER A 224 18.97 -37.44 -4.72
CA SER A 224 19.40 -38.74 -5.21
C SER A 224 18.40 -39.43 -6.14
N LYS A 225 17.11 -39.16 -6.00
CA LYS A 225 16.07 -39.68 -6.88
C LYS A 225 16.03 -38.96 -8.24
N GLU A 226 16.24 -37.63 -8.28
CA GLU A 226 16.30 -36.87 -9.53
C GLU A 226 17.56 -37.15 -10.36
N SER A 227 18.69 -37.45 -9.71
CA SER A 227 19.92 -37.78 -10.41
C SER A 227 19.95 -39.17 -11.04
N THR A 228 18.91 -40.00 -10.80
CA THR A 228 18.79 -41.39 -11.34
C THR A 228 17.64 -41.53 -12.35
N ALA A 229 16.93 -40.45 -12.67
CA ALA A 229 15.86 -40.38 -13.67
C ALA A 229 16.33 -39.63 -14.92
#